data_9c7b37733246cabf4315a0b8f06b4d7d
#
_entry.id   9c7b37733246cabf4315a0b8f06b4d7d
#
_cell.length_a   1.000
_cell.length_b   1.000
_cell.length_c   1.000
_cell.angle_alpha   90.00
_cell.angle_beta   90.00
_cell.angle_gamma   90.00
#
_symmetry.space_group_name_H-M   'P 1'
#
loop_
_entity.id
_entity.type
_entity.pdbx_description
1 polymer ?
#
loop_
_entity_poly.entity_id
_entity_poly.type
_entity_poly.pdbx_seq_one_letter_code
_entity_poly.pdbx_strand_id
1 'polypeptide(L)' 'MFERISIDASICHGQACIKGTRIPVHQIVSMLANGDTIEGLLRAYPHIEREDINACLEYAATLAEEQVTSIEKVAG' A
#
# COMPACT_ATOMS: atom_id res chain seq x y z
N MET A 1 8.34 -11.00 -5.14
CA MET A 1 7.51 -10.78 -3.96
C MET A 1 6.70 -9.50 -4.12
N PHE A 2 7.18 -8.36 -3.69
CA PHE A 2 6.46 -7.11 -3.93
C PHE A 2 7.11 -6.36 -5.08
N GLU A 3 7.01 -6.94 -6.26
CA GLU A 3 7.68 -6.39 -7.43
C GLU A 3 7.13 -5.03 -7.85
N ARG A 4 5.89 -4.74 -7.48
CA ARG A 4 5.26 -3.47 -7.80
C ARG A 4 5.43 -2.42 -6.72
N ILE A 5 6.10 -2.76 -5.64
CA ILE A 5 6.34 -1.86 -4.52
C ILE A 5 7.83 -1.58 -4.42
N SER A 6 8.18 -0.33 -4.21
CA SER A 6 9.58 0.04 -4.00
C SER A 6 9.73 0.81 -2.70
N ILE A 7 10.90 0.67 -2.09
CA ILE A 7 11.28 1.41 -0.90
C ILE A 7 12.64 2.00 -1.19
N ASP A 8 12.69 3.32 -1.37
CA ASP A 8 13.90 4.02 -1.73
C ASP A 8 14.00 5.27 -0.85
N ALA A 9 15.13 5.41 -0.18
CA ALA A 9 15.36 6.53 0.73
C ALA A 9 15.19 7.89 0.05
N SER A 10 15.44 7.96 -1.26
CA SER A 10 15.34 9.20 -2.02
C SER A 10 13.94 9.45 -2.58
N ILE A 11 13.02 8.51 -2.41
CA ILE A 11 11.66 8.62 -2.93
C ILE A 11 10.67 8.47 -1.78
N CYS A 12 9.70 9.38 -1.69
CA CYS A 12 8.67 9.36 -0.66
C CYS A 12 9.24 9.26 0.76
N HIS A 13 10.42 9.84 0.97
CA HIS A 13 11.09 9.86 2.27
C HIS A 13 11.34 8.43 2.81
N GLY A 14 11.60 7.49 1.92
CA GLY A 14 11.86 6.11 2.31
C GLY A 14 10.62 5.29 2.59
N GLN A 15 9.43 5.85 2.38
CA GLN A 15 8.19 5.11 2.53
C GLN A 15 7.98 4.19 1.32
N ALA A 16 7.28 3.07 1.55
CA ALA A 16 6.91 2.19 0.45
C ALA A 16 5.96 2.92 -0.50
N CYS A 17 6.22 2.81 -1.78
CA CYS A 17 5.34 3.39 -2.79
C CYS A 17 5.25 2.49 -4.01
N ILE A 18 4.29 2.78 -4.87
CA ILE A 18 4.13 2.02 -6.11
C ILE A 18 5.35 2.27 -6.98
N LYS A 19 5.98 1.18 -7.41
CA LYS A 19 7.22 1.24 -8.19
C LYS A 19 7.03 2.12 -9.42
N GLY A 20 8.00 2.98 -9.65
CA GLY A 20 7.96 3.90 -10.79
C GLY A 20 7.14 5.15 -10.54
N THR A 21 6.61 5.32 -9.34
CA THR A 21 5.80 6.49 -8.99
C THR A 21 6.27 7.07 -7.67
N ARG A 22 5.64 8.18 -7.27
CA ARG A 22 5.82 8.74 -5.94
C ARG A 22 4.53 8.64 -5.13
N ILE A 23 3.73 7.62 -5.43
CA ILE A 23 2.44 7.40 -4.75
C ILE A 23 2.68 6.43 -3.59
N PRO A 24 2.60 6.90 -2.34
CA PRO A 24 2.85 6.01 -1.20
C PRO A 24 1.76 4.95 -1.06
N VAL A 25 2.16 3.76 -0.65
CA VAL A 25 1.22 2.66 -0.38
C VAL A 25 0.16 3.10 0.63
N HIS A 26 0.58 3.79 1.71
CA HIS A 26 -0.37 4.19 2.75
C HIS A 26 -1.44 5.13 2.22
N GLN A 27 -1.12 5.95 1.21
CA GLN A 27 -2.10 6.85 0.62
C GLN A 27 -3.19 6.07 -0.11
N ILE A 28 -2.80 5.05 -0.87
CA ILE A 28 -3.77 4.20 -1.57
C ILE A 28 -4.68 3.48 -0.58
N VAL A 29 -4.07 2.90 0.45
CA VAL A 29 -4.83 2.18 1.47
C VAL A 29 -5.78 3.12 2.21
N SER A 30 -5.31 4.31 2.55
CA SER A 30 -6.14 5.31 3.23
C SER A 30 -7.34 5.75 2.39
N MET A 31 -7.13 5.93 1.10
CA MET A 31 -8.22 6.33 0.20
C MET A 31 -9.29 5.25 0.12
N LEU A 32 -8.88 3.99 0.04
CA LEU A 32 -9.82 2.89 0.03
C LEU A 32 -10.57 2.80 1.38
N ALA A 33 -9.86 3.03 2.47
CA ALA A 33 -10.47 3.04 3.80
C ALA A 33 -11.50 4.15 3.94
N ASN A 34 -11.32 5.24 3.22
CA ASN A 34 -12.25 6.38 3.23
C ASN A 34 -13.42 6.22 2.27
N GLY A 35 -13.51 5.07 1.60
CA GLY A 35 -14.63 4.77 0.73
C GLY A 35 -14.38 4.97 -0.75
N ASP A 36 -13.17 5.32 -1.14
CA ASP A 36 -12.84 5.40 -2.56
C ASP A 36 -12.85 4.01 -3.18
N THR A 37 -13.21 3.95 -4.46
CA THR A 37 -13.24 2.69 -5.19
C THR A 37 -11.96 2.51 -5.99
N ILE A 38 -11.68 1.27 -6.37
CA ILE A 38 -10.54 0.96 -7.22
C ILE A 38 -10.68 1.72 -8.54
N GLU A 39 -11.87 1.73 -9.11
CA GLU A 39 -12.13 2.47 -10.35
C GLU A 39 -11.87 3.96 -10.20
N GLY A 40 -12.25 4.51 -9.06
CA GLY A 40 -11.99 5.91 -8.77
C GLY A 40 -10.50 6.21 -8.68
N LEU A 41 -9.74 5.32 -8.05
CA LEU A 41 -8.29 5.48 -7.95
C LEU A 41 -7.63 5.38 -9.31
N LEU A 42 -8.09 4.48 -10.16
CA LEU A 42 -7.54 4.33 -11.50
C LEU A 42 -7.82 5.57 -12.37
N ARG A 43 -8.94 6.24 -12.14
CA ARG A 43 -9.22 7.50 -12.81
C ARG A 43 -8.34 8.63 -12.29
N ALA A 44 -8.09 8.65 -10.97
CA ALA A 44 -7.28 9.69 -10.34
C ALA A 44 -5.79 9.53 -10.68
N TYR A 45 -5.35 8.29 -10.85
CA TYR A 45 -3.95 7.97 -11.15
C TYR A 45 -3.87 7.12 -12.41
N PRO A 46 -3.98 7.75 -13.60
CA PRO A 46 -4.09 7.00 -14.85
C PRO A 46 -2.86 6.18 -15.22
N HIS A 47 -1.74 6.40 -14.53
CA HIS A 47 -0.49 5.67 -14.82
C HIS A 47 -0.35 4.38 -14.01
N ILE A 48 -1.27 4.11 -13.09
CA ILE A 48 -1.21 2.88 -12.32
C ILE A 48 -2.26 1.90 -12.81
N GLU A 49 -2.08 0.64 -12.43
CA GLU A 49 -2.95 -0.45 -12.82
C GLU A 49 -3.63 -1.03 -11.58
N ARG A 50 -4.68 -1.82 -11.82
CA ARG A 50 -5.37 -2.51 -10.73
C ARG A 50 -4.40 -3.38 -9.93
N GLU A 51 -3.45 -4.01 -10.61
CA GLU A 51 -2.44 -4.83 -9.96
C GLU A 51 -1.58 -4.05 -8.99
N ASP A 52 -1.35 -2.77 -9.27
CA ASP A 52 -0.60 -1.91 -8.37
C ASP A 52 -1.38 -1.68 -7.07
N ILE A 53 -2.69 -1.48 -7.19
CA ILE A 53 -3.55 -1.29 -6.02
C ILE A 53 -3.59 -2.58 -5.20
N ASN A 54 -3.73 -3.72 -5.86
CA ASN A 54 -3.72 -5.01 -5.18
C ASN A 54 -2.40 -5.23 -4.45
N ALA A 55 -1.29 -4.85 -5.05
CA ALA A 55 0.02 -4.96 -4.43
C ALA A 55 0.11 -4.10 -3.15
N CYS A 56 -0.49 -2.91 -3.18
CA CYS A 56 -0.54 -2.05 -2.00
C CYS A 56 -1.30 -2.72 -0.87
N LEU A 57 -2.44 -3.33 -1.19
CA LEU A 57 -3.26 -4.01 -0.20
C LEU A 57 -2.53 -5.23 0.38
N GLU A 58 -1.86 -5.99 -0.46
CA GLU A 58 -1.08 -7.14 0.00
C GLU A 58 0.06 -6.72 0.91
N TYR A 59 0.74 -5.64 0.54
CA TYR A 59 1.83 -5.12 1.36
C TYR A 59 1.30 -4.68 2.73
N ALA A 60 0.20 -3.94 2.75
CA ALA A 60 -0.41 -3.49 4.00
C ALA A 60 -0.88 -4.67 4.84
N ALA A 61 -1.45 -5.69 4.21
CA ALA A 61 -1.90 -6.89 4.91
C ALA A 61 -0.75 -7.62 5.57
N THR A 62 0.40 -7.69 4.90
CA THR A 62 1.58 -8.33 5.45
C THR A 62 2.04 -7.62 6.73
N LEU A 63 2.06 -6.28 6.70
CA LEU A 63 2.45 -5.50 7.86
C LEU A 63 1.44 -5.66 9.00
N ALA A 64 0.15 -5.64 8.68
CA ALA A 64 -0.91 -5.79 9.66
C ALA A 64 -0.88 -7.17 10.30
N GLU A 65 -0.56 -8.19 9.54
CA GLU A 65 -0.46 -9.56 10.04
C GLU A 65 0.58 -9.66 11.16
N GLU A 66 1.73 -9.03 10.97
CA GLU A 66 2.76 -9.00 11.99
C GLU A 66 2.30 -8.29 13.25
N GLN A 67 1.58 -7.18 13.09
CA GLN A 67 1.06 -6.42 14.22
C GLN A 67 -0.02 -7.20 14.96
N VAL A 68 -0.88 -7.89 14.24
CA VAL A 68 -1.90 -8.73 14.85
C VAL A 68 -1.28 -9.82 15.68
N THR A 69 -0.23 -10.46 15.19
CA THR A 69 0.51 -11.46 15.93
C THR A 69 1.07 -10.89 17.22
N SER A 70 1.63 -9.68 17.16
CA SER A 70 2.17 -9.01 18.33
C SER A 70 1.09 -8.71 19.37
N ILE A 71 -0.09 -8.27 18.93
CA ILE A 71 -1.22 -7.98 19.80
C ILE A 71 -1.71 -9.24 20.50
N GLU A 72 -1.83 -10.33 19.76
CA GLU A 72 -2.22 -11.61 20.32
C GLU A 72 -1.24 -12.07 21.39
N LYS A 73 0.03 -11.88 21.14
CA LYS A 73 1.07 -12.24 22.09
C LYS A 73 0.94 -11.46 23.38
N VAL A 74 0.60 -10.19 23.28
CA VAL A 74 0.44 -9.32 24.46
C VAL A 74 -0.86 -9.66 25.20
N ALA A 75 -1.93 -9.93 24.46
CA ALA A 75 -3.23 -10.23 25.04
C ALA A 75 -3.31 -11.63 25.61
N GLY A 76 -2.54 -12.55 25.03
CA GLY A 76 -2.54 -13.93 25.47
C GLY A 76 -1.62 -14.20 26.60
#